data_b1dafe09d254b874ba5edd7f943cd394
#
_entry.id   b1dafe09d254b874ba5edd7f943cd394
#
_cell.length_a   1.000
_cell.length_b   1.000
_cell.length_c   1.000
_cell.angle_alpha   90.00
_cell.angle_beta   90.00
_cell.angle_gamma   90.00
#
_symmetry.space_group_name_H-M   'P 1'
#
loop_
_entity.id
_entity.type
_entity.pdbx_description
1 polymer ?
#
loop_
_entity_poly.entity_id
_entity_poly.type
_entity_poly.pdbx_seq_one_letter_code
_entity_poly.pdbx_strand_id
1 'polypeptide(L)'
;EVSNFLKSVNCRRLILNGDIIDGWALSKGSTRKWQAKHTDFFKVIMKMMEKQGTEVIYVRGNHDDFLDGLAPMTFYNIKIVRDFIHESHGRRYFVTHGDIFDTVTTRMKWLAQLGDVGYTFLLWLNRIYNVYRARHGQPYYSLSQAIKQKVKSAVSYISDFEEELVKFARTRKCDGIICGHIHHPANTYYDDIHYL
;
A
#
# COMPACT_ATOMS: atom_id res chain seq x y z
N GLU A 1 5.15 14.04 11.00
CA GLU A 1 5.81 12.92 11.74
C GLU A 1 6.96 12.35 10.91
N VAL A 2 6.75 11.86 9.69
CA VAL A 2 7.77 11.23 8.83
C VAL A 2 8.97 12.17 8.59
N SER A 3 8.73 13.44 8.26
CA SER A 3 9.82 14.41 8.07
C SER A 3 10.67 14.62 9.32
N ASN A 4 10.08 14.54 10.52
CA ASN A 4 10.82 14.65 11.79
C ASN A 4 11.65 13.39 12.04
N PHE A 5 11.10 12.22 11.74
CA PHE A 5 11.85 10.97 11.80
C PHE A 5 13.06 11.00 10.85
N LEU A 6 12.86 11.40 9.61
CA LEU A 6 13.96 11.49 8.63
C LEU A 6 15.06 12.48 9.04
N LYS A 7 14.71 13.56 9.75
CA LYS A 7 15.72 14.50 10.31
C LYS A 7 16.55 13.90 11.44
N SER A 8 16.02 12.88 12.13
CA SER A 8 16.69 12.24 13.27
C SER A 8 17.56 11.05 12.88
N VAL A 9 17.47 10.58 11.64
CA VAL A 9 18.22 9.41 11.16
C VAL A 9 19.34 9.80 10.21
N ASN A 10 20.41 9.00 10.24
CA ASN A 10 21.48 9.05 9.25
C ASN A 10 21.55 7.67 8.61
N CYS A 11 21.36 7.59 7.30
CA CYS A 11 21.35 6.33 6.58
C CYS A 11 22.06 6.44 5.24
N ARG A 12 22.76 5.38 4.87
CA ARG A 12 23.40 5.26 3.55
C ARG A 12 22.37 5.17 2.43
N ARG A 13 21.22 4.52 2.69
CA ARG A 13 20.15 4.30 1.72
C ARG A 13 18.78 4.53 2.35
N LEU A 14 17.96 5.31 1.66
CA LEU A 14 16.55 5.53 1.95
C LEU A 14 15.71 4.90 0.84
N ILE A 15 14.80 4.01 1.20
CA ILE A 15 13.88 3.38 0.25
C ILE A 15 12.50 3.98 0.48
N LEU A 16 11.94 4.61 -0.54
CA LEU A 16 10.58 5.13 -0.61
C LEU A 16 9.75 4.09 -1.36
N ASN A 17 8.93 3.32 -0.63
CA ASN A 17 8.27 2.13 -1.18
C ASN A 17 6.85 2.41 -1.67
N GLY A 18 6.74 3.19 -2.74
CA GLY A 18 5.49 3.48 -3.44
C GLY A 18 4.51 4.41 -2.73
N ASP A 19 3.58 4.96 -3.49
CA ASP A 19 2.49 5.83 -3.02
C ASP A 19 2.96 7.06 -2.20
N ILE A 20 4.14 7.58 -2.54
CA ILE A 20 4.73 8.75 -1.89
C ILE A 20 4.04 10.03 -2.37
N ILE A 21 3.63 10.05 -3.64
CA ILE A 21 2.90 11.15 -4.27
C ILE A 21 1.56 10.61 -4.77
N ASP A 22 0.46 11.15 -4.25
CA ASP A 22 -0.87 10.83 -4.76
C ASP A 22 -1.14 11.62 -6.07
N GLY A 23 -0.58 11.10 -7.17
CA GLY A 23 -0.73 11.68 -8.50
C GLY A 23 -2.18 11.72 -8.97
N TRP A 24 -2.99 10.75 -8.57
CA TRP A 24 -4.42 10.72 -8.90
C TRP A 24 -5.20 11.85 -8.22
N ALA A 25 -4.90 12.13 -6.95
CA ALA A 25 -5.51 13.26 -6.25
C ALA A 25 -5.07 14.60 -6.84
N LEU A 26 -3.81 14.70 -7.27
CA LEU A 26 -3.27 15.93 -7.89
C LEU A 26 -3.86 16.17 -9.28
N SER A 27 -4.02 15.13 -10.10
CA SER A 27 -4.51 15.24 -11.49
C SER A 27 -5.99 15.59 -11.58
N LYS A 28 -6.81 15.17 -10.63
CA LYS A 28 -8.28 15.38 -10.66
C LYS A 28 -8.73 16.75 -10.16
N GLY A 29 -7.82 17.71 -9.95
CA GLY A 29 -8.16 19.04 -9.41
C GLY A 29 -8.85 18.98 -8.04
N SER A 30 -8.65 17.88 -7.31
CA SER A 30 -9.17 17.62 -5.98
C SER A 30 -8.81 18.76 -5.01
N THR A 31 -9.62 18.96 -3.98
CA THR A 31 -9.31 19.84 -2.83
C THR A 31 -7.99 19.48 -2.13
N ARG A 32 -7.43 18.30 -2.42
CA ARG A 32 -6.11 17.83 -1.96
C ARG A 32 -4.99 18.37 -2.84
N LYS A 33 -4.83 19.68 -2.85
CA LYS A 33 -3.71 20.35 -3.53
C LYS A 33 -2.39 20.04 -2.83
N TRP A 34 -1.29 20.20 -3.57
CA TRP A 34 0.05 20.16 -3.00
C TRP A 34 0.17 21.15 -1.84
N GLN A 35 0.62 20.68 -0.69
CA GLN A 35 0.73 21.45 0.54
C GLN A 35 2.20 21.67 0.92
N ALA A 36 2.48 22.72 1.70
CA ALA A 36 3.82 23.01 2.18
C ALA A 36 4.52 21.83 2.85
N LYS A 37 3.75 21.02 3.60
CA LYS A 37 4.29 19.80 4.25
C LYS A 37 4.86 18.77 3.27
N HIS A 38 4.31 18.68 2.05
CA HIS A 38 4.83 17.79 1.01
C HIS A 38 6.18 18.32 0.50
N THR A 39 6.26 19.62 0.25
CA THR A 39 7.53 20.30 -0.09
C THR A 39 8.59 20.10 1.00
N ASP A 40 8.20 20.24 2.26
CA ASP A 40 9.13 20.07 3.39
C ASP A 40 9.66 18.65 3.52
N PHE A 41 8.83 17.65 3.22
CA PHE A 41 9.25 16.26 3.15
C PHE A 41 10.36 16.05 2.11
N PHE A 42 10.16 16.53 0.89
CA PHE A 42 11.17 16.40 -0.17
C PHE A 42 12.43 17.24 0.11
N LYS A 43 12.31 18.41 0.73
CA LYS A 43 13.48 19.18 1.18
C LYS A 43 14.34 18.42 2.19
N VAL A 44 13.72 17.65 3.07
CA VAL A 44 14.48 16.81 4.03
C VAL A 44 15.26 15.74 3.28
N ILE A 45 14.64 15.05 2.34
CA ILE A 45 15.30 14.03 1.51
C ILE A 45 16.47 14.63 0.72
N MET A 46 16.26 15.76 0.07
CA MET A 46 17.33 16.47 -0.66
C MET A 46 18.51 16.80 0.25
N LYS A 47 18.25 17.26 1.48
CA LYS A 47 19.33 17.52 2.48
C LYS A 47 20.07 16.25 2.90
N MET A 48 19.37 15.12 3.02
CA MET A 48 20.02 13.83 3.30
C MET A 48 20.95 13.42 2.16
N MET A 49 20.51 13.60 0.93
CA MET A 49 21.34 13.33 -0.27
C MET A 49 22.58 14.24 -0.31
N GLU A 50 22.39 15.53 -0.10
CA GLU A 50 23.46 16.53 -0.18
C GLU A 50 24.47 16.39 0.96
N LYS A 51 23.98 16.27 2.22
CA LYS A 51 24.84 16.35 3.41
C LYS A 51 25.37 15.01 3.87
N GLN A 52 24.62 13.94 3.62
CA GLN A 52 24.94 12.60 4.11
C GLN A 52 25.34 11.64 2.97
N GLY A 53 25.20 12.07 1.71
CA GLY A 53 25.40 11.21 0.55
C GLY A 53 24.40 10.07 0.45
N THR A 54 23.23 10.20 1.08
CA THR A 54 22.18 9.17 1.09
C THR A 54 21.75 8.83 -0.33
N GLU A 55 21.79 7.55 -0.69
CA GLU A 55 21.19 7.02 -1.91
C GLU A 55 19.67 6.87 -1.69
N VAL A 56 18.87 7.43 -2.57
CA VAL A 56 17.41 7.33 -2.50
C VAL A 56 16.91 6.36 -3.57
N ILE A 57 16.23 5.31 -3.15
CA ILE A 57 15.55 4.38 -4.05
C ILE A 57 14.06 4.69 -3.98
N TYR A 58 13.49 5.17 -5.07
CA TYR A 58 12.07 5.41 -5.21
C TYR A 58 11.45 4.24 -5.95
N VAL A 59 10.82 3.34 -5.23
CA VAL A 59 9.98 2.28 -5.81
C VAL A 59 8.62 2.90 -6.11
N ARG A 60 8.16 2.84 -7.35
CA ARG A 60 6.87 3.43 -7.71
C ARG A 60 5.71 2.60 -7.18
N GLY A 61 4.61 3.25 -6.80
CA GLY A 61 3.34 2.63 -6.44
C GLY A 61 2.24 2.95 -7.46
N ASN A 62 1.03 2.47 -7.20
CA ASN A 62 -0.09 2.70 -8.11
C ASN A 62 -0.65 4.13 -8.06
N HIS A 63 -0.42 4.88 -6.98
CA HIS A 63 -0.79 6.30 -6.90
C HIS A 63 0.23 7.22 -7.59
N ASP A 64 1.47 6.77 -7.76
CA ASP A 64 2.53 7.46 -8.48
C ASP A 64 2.87 6.78 -9.83
N ASP A 65 1.86 6.19 -10.49
CA ASP A 65 1.94 5.53 -11.79
C ASP A 65 2.45 6.44 -12.92
N PHE A 66 2.33 7.77 -12.78
CA PHE A 66 2.94 8.74 -13.68
C PHE A 66 4.47 8.62 -13.77
N LEU A 67 5.11 7.95 -12.80
CA LEU A 67 6.54 7.62 -12.82
C LEU A 67 6.87 6.39 -13.67
N ASP A 68 5.89 5.63 -14.15
CA ASP A 68 6.11 4.43 -14.96
C ASP A 68 6.91 4.70 -16.24
N GLY A 69 6.68 5.88 -16.83
CA GLY A 69 7.43 6.33 -18.00
C GLY A 69 8.89 6.73 -17.72
N LEU A 70 9.23 6.91 -16.44
CA LEU A 70 10.57 7.26 -15.99
C LEU A 70 11.34 6.06 -15.41
N ALA A 71 10.65 5.00 -15.05
CA ALA A 71 11.31 3.82 -14.46
C ALA A 71 11.76 2.82 -15.54
N PRO A 72 13.02 2.30 -15.53
CA PRO A 72 14.06 2.65 -14.56
C PRO A 72 14.84 3.90 -14.96
N MET A 73 15.03 4.82 -14.02
CA MET A 73 15.82 6.03 -14.20
C MET A 73 16.74 6.26 -13.01
N THR A 74 17.93 6.77 -13.27
CA THR A 74 18.84 7.24 -12.23
C THR A 74 19.20 8.70 -12.50
N PHE A 75 19.01 9.53 -11.49
CA PHE A 75 19.40 10.93 -11.54
C PHE A 75 20.09 11.30 -10.23
N TYR A 76 21.38 11.64 -10.32
CA TYR A 76 22.23 11.90 -9.16
C TYR A 76 22.14 10.73 -8.15
N ASN A 77 21.75 10.95 -6.91
CA ASN A 77 21.59 9.91 -5.88
C ASN A 77 20.15 9.34 -5.78
N ILE A 78 19.28 9.59 -6.76
CA ILE A 78 17.92 9.04 -6.81
C ILE A 78 17.84 7.99 -7.91
N LYS A 79 17.31 6.81 -7.58
CA LYS A 79 16.91 5.77 -8.54
C LYS A 79 15.41 5.59 -8.47
N ILE A 80 14.72 5.75 -9.59
CA ILE A 80 13.29 5.44 -9.74
C ILE A 80 13.19 4.07 -10.37
N VAL A 81 12.52 3.14 -9.69
CA VAL A 81 12.42 1.73 -10.10
C VAL A 81 11.03 1.18 -9.84
N ARG A 82 10.70 0.06 -10.47
CA ARG A 82 9.46 -0.69 -10.20
C ARG A 82 9.59 -1.63 -9.02
N ASP A 83 10.76 -2.21 -8.87
CA ASP A 83 11.16 -3.07 -7.77
C ASP A 83 12.66 -2.92 -7.51
N PHE A 84 13.12 -3.38 -6.36
CA PHE A 84 14.51 -3.25 -5.95
C PHE A 84 14.94 -4.42 -5.08
N ILE A 85 16.14 -4.97 -5.31
CA ILE A 85 16.73 -5.92 -4.38
C ILE A 85 17.65 -5.18 -3.42
N HIS A 86 17.27 -5.16 -2.16
CA HIS A 86 18.05 -4.60 -1.07
C HIS A 86 18.89 -5.68 -0.42
N GLU A 87 20.20 -5.50 -0.41
CA GLU A 87 21.14 -6.38 0.26
C GLU A 87 21.65 -5.73 1.54
N SER A 88 21.49 -6.42 2.66
CA SER A 88 21.96 -5.97 3.97
C SER A 88 22.32 -7.17 4.85
N HIS A 89 23.49 -7.11 5.47
CA HIS A 89 23.99 -8.15 6.40
C HIS A 89 23.93 -9.57 5.83
N GLY A 90 24.27 -9.71 4.54
CA GLY A 90 24.26 -11.01 3.85
C GLY A 90 22.88 -11.52 3.47
N ARG A 91 21.81 -10.78 3.75
CA ARG A 91 20.43 -11.09 3.35
C ARG A 91 19.98 -10.24 2.19
N ARG A 92 19.14 -10.82 1.35
CA ARG A 92 18.56 -10.19 0.17
C ARG A 92 17.06 -10.01 0.37
N TYR A 93 16.59 -8.78 0.26
CA TYR A 93 15.18 -8.43 0.36
C TYR A 93 14.67 -7.93 -0.98
N PHE A 94 13.60 -8.55 -1.47
CA PHE A 94 12.87 -8.02 -2.61
C PHE A 94 11.95 -6.90 -2.13
N VAL A 95 12.16 -5.70 -2.64
CA VAL A 95 11.36 -4.52 -2.29
C VAL A 95 10.46 -4.17 -3.46
N THR A 96 9.17 -4.14 -3.22
CA THR A 96 8.15 -3.77 -4.20
C THR A 96 7.01 -3.05 -3.52
N HIS A 97 6.28 -2.21 -4.23
CA HIS A 97 5.07 -1.63 -3.66
C HIS A 97 4.00 -2.70 -3.45
N GLY A 98 3.84 -3.63 -4.37
CA GLY A 98 2.87 -4.74 -4.27
C GLY A 98 1.71 -4.65 -5.25
N ASP A 99 1.48 -3.53 -5.89
CA ASP A 99 0.39 -3.30 -6.86
C ASP A 99 0.45 -4.21 -8.09
N ILE A 100 1.62 -4.76 -8.43
CA ILE A 100 1.77 -5.76 -9.52
C ILE A 100 0.95 -7.03 -9.26
N PHE A 101 0.57 -7.29 -8.02
CA PHE A 101 -0.30 -8.40 -7.62
C PHE A 101 -1.78 -8.01 -7.60
N ASP A 102 -2.13 -6.80 -8.05
CA ASP A 102 -3.49 -6.22 -8.06
C ASP A 102 -4.49 -6.94 -8.96
N THR A 103 -4.07 -7.83 -9.84
CA THR A 103 -5.02 -8.67 -10.58
C THR A 103 -5.89 -9.51 -9.64
N VAL A 104 -5.37 -9.80 -8.45
CA VAL A 104 -6.10 -10.40 -7.34
C VAL A 104 -6.91 -9.34 -6.56
N THR A 105 -6.42 -8.07 -6.50
CA THR A 105 -6.96 -6.98 -5.66
C THR A 105 -8.05 -6.13 -6.32
N THR A 106 -8.13 -6.07 -7.64
CA THR A 106 -9.05 -5.16 -8.37
C THR A 106 -10.52 -5.35 -7.98
N ARG A 107 -10.89 -6.52 -7.46
CA ARG A 107 -12.24 -6.81 -6.98
C ARG A 107 -12.58 -6.18 -5.62
N MET A 108 -11.60 -5.62 -4.89
CA MET A 108 -11.79 -5.17 -3.51
C MET A 108 -11.70 -3.64 -3.31
N LYS A 109 -11.28 -2.86 -4.31
CA LYS A 109 -11.20 -1.37 -4.21
C LYS A 109 -12.52 -0.71 -3.83
N TRP A 110 -13.66 -1.24 -4.25
CA TRP A 110 -14.97 -0.71 -3.87
C TRP A 110 -15.34 -0.99 -2.40
N LEU A 111 -14.74 -2.03 -1.78
CA LEU A 111 -15.01 -2.38 -0.37
C LEU A 111 -14.30 -1.43 0.60
N ALA A 112 -13.09 -0.97 0.26
CA ALA A 112 -12.33 0.00 1.07
C ALA A 112 -12.98 1.40 1.03
N GLN A 113 -13.68 1.74 -0.05
CA GLN A 113 -14.42 3.02 -0.17
C GLN A 113 -15.73 3.03 0.63
N LEU A 114 -16.18 1.90 1.13
CA LEU A 114 -17.35 1.76 2.00
C LEU A 114 -17.04 1.99 3.49
N GLY A 115 -15.87 2.61 3.81
CA GLY A 115 -15.56 3.01 5.18
C GLY A 115 -16.70 3.75 5.89
N ASP A 116 -16.58 3.99 7.17
CA ASP A 116 -17.54 4.45 8.19
C ASP A 116 -18.90 5.07 7.77
N VAL A 117 -18.94 5.91 6.73
CA VAL A 117 -20.18 6.52 6.24
C VAL A 117 -21.09 5.49 5.55
N GLY A 118 -20.48 4.56 4.81
CA GLY A 118 -21.21 3.50 4.13
C GLY A 118 -21.81 2.48 5.08
N TYR A 119 -21.15 2.18 6.20
CA TYR A 119 -21.64 1.22 7.18
C TYR A 119 -22.93 1.68 7.88
N THR A 120 -22.96 2.93 8.34
CA THR A 120 -24.16 3.52 8.97
C THR A 120 -25.32 3.60 8.00
N PHE A 121 -25.08 3.99 6.75
CA PHE A 121 -26.06 4.01 5.68
C PHE A 121 -26.58 2.61 5.36
N LEU A 122 -25.71 1.61 5.29
CA LEU A 122 -26.09 0.22 5.09
C LEU A 122 -26.93 -0.35 6.21
N LEU A 123 -26.67 -0.01 7.47
CA LEU A 123 -27.49 -0.42 8.60
C LEU A 123 -28.90 0.20 8.53
N TRP A 124 -28.99 1.45 8.11
CA TRP A 124 -30.26 2.14 7.91
C TRP A 124 -31.06 1.51 6.76
N LEU A 125 -30.43 1.24 5.61
CA LEU A 125 -31.06 0.52 4.50
C LEU A 125 -31.51 -0.89 4.91
N ASN A 126 -30.70 -1.60 5.68
CA ASN A 126 -31.05 -2.93 6.18
C ASN A 126 -32.33 -2.89 7.05
N ARG A 127 -32.47 -1.85 7.86
CA ARG A 127 -33.68 -1.65 8.69
C ARG A 127 -34.91 -1.43 7.80
N ILE A 128 -34.83 -0.55 6.81
CA ILE A 128 -35.94 -0.29 5.87
C ILE A 128 -36.27 -1.54 5.08
N TYR A 129 -35.27 -2.23 4.55
CA TYR A 129 -35.44 -3.45 3.79
C TYR A 129 -36.13 -4.56 4.58
N ASN A 130 -35.78 -4.74 5.85
CA ASN A 130 -36.41 -5.72 6.72
C ASN A 130 -37.84 -5.33 7.13
N VAL A 131 -38.18 -4.06 7.26
CA VAL A 131 -39.56 -3.60 7.44
C VAL A 131 -40.39 -3.94 6.20
N TYR A 132 -39.87 -3.72 5.00
CA TYR A 132 -40.51 -4.10 3.75
C TYR A 132 -40.72 -5.63 3.67
N ARG A 133 -39.69 -6.43 3.96
CA ARG A 133 -39.74 -7.90 3.97
C ARG A 133 -40.80 -8.44 4.95
N ALA A 134 -40.82 -7.89 6.16
CA ALA A 134 -41.78 -8.28 7.19
C ALA A 134 -43.23 -8.05 6.73
N ARG A 135 -43.52 -6.94 6.03
CA ARG A 135 -44.85 -6.65 5.47
C ARG A 135 -45.28 -7.64 4.36
N HIS A 136 -44.29 -8.29 3.73
CA HIS A 136 -44.54 -9.29 2.65
C HIS A 136 -44.35 -10.73 3.14
N GLY A 137 -44.36 -10.96 4.46
CA GLY A 137 -44.23 -12.29 5.05
C GLY A 137 -42.91 -12.99 4.82
N GLN A 138 -41.86 -12.24 4.46
CA GLN A 138 -40.54 -12.80 4.19
C GLN A 138 -39.69 -12.80 5.46
N PRO A 139 -38.84 -13.83 5.68
CA PRO A 139 -37.96 -13.91 6.84
C PRO A 139 -36.93 -12.77 6.88
N TYR A 140 -36.45 -12.45 8.08
CA TYR A 140 -35.44 -11.43 8.31
C TYR A 140 -34.17 -11.71 7.50
N TYR A 141 -33.64 -10.70 6.81
CA TYR A 141 -32.37 -10.77 6.09
C TYR A 141 -31.29 -10.02 6.89
N SER A 142 -30.23 -10.73 7.27
CA SER A 142 -29.14 -10.14 8.03
C SER A 142 -28.02 -9.65 7.12
N LEU A 143 -27.97 -8.34 6.92
CA LEU A 143 -26.84 -7.70 6.21
C LEU A 143 -25.51 -7.95 6.94
N SER A 144 -25.55 -8.13 8.27
CA SER A 144 -24.36 -8.44 9.06
C SER A 144 -23.75 -9.79 8.72
N GLN A 145 -24.54 -10.81 8.34
CA GLN A 145 -24.00 -12.08 7.82
C GLN A 145 -23.31 -11.91 6.48
N ALA A 146 -23.90 -11.12 5.57
CA ALA A 146 -23.26 -10.80 4.29
C ALA A 146 -21.95 -10.03 4.48
N ILE A 147 -21.90 -9.11 5.45
CA ILE A 147 -20.68 -8.38 5.81
C ILE A 147 -19.64 -9.34 6.42
N LYS A 148 -20.04 -10.25 7.32
CA LYS A 148 -19.10 -11.25 7.88
C LYS A 148 -18.49 -12.14 6.81
N GLN A 149 -19.26 -12.56 5.81
CA GLN A 149 -18.72 -13.32 4.68
C GLN A 149 -17.73 -12.50 3.86
N LYS A 150 -17.99 -11.20 3.65
CA LYS A 150 -17.07 -10.29 2.94
C LYS A 150 -15.81 -10.00 3.74
N VAL A 151 -15.91 -9.86 5.07
CA VAL A 151 -14.74 -9.71 5.95
C VAL A 151 -13.88 -10.98 5.88
N LYS A 152 -14.50 -12.18 5.90
CA LYS A 152 -13.78 -13.44 5.70
C LYS A 152 -13.05 -13.48 4.35
N SER A 153 -13.71 -13.01 3.29
CA SER A 153 -13.09 -12.92 1.95
C SER A 153 -11.93 -11.90 1.93
N ALA A 154 -12.03 -10.80 2.68
CA ALA A 154 -10.95 -9.82 2.79
C ALA A 154 -9.72 -10.39 3.54
N VAL A 155 -9.96 -11.15 4.62
CA VAL A 155 -8.88 -11.82 5.36
C VAL A 155 -8.23 -12.90 4.49
N SER A 156 -9.01 -13.70 3.77
CA SER A 156 -8.49 -14.68 2.80
C SER A 156 -7.63 -13.99 1.74
N TYR A 157 -8.09 -12.85 1.25
CA TYR A 157 -7.37 -12.05 0.26
C TYR A 157 -5.99 -11.58 0.76
N ILE A 158 -5.89 -11.08 1.99
CA ILE A 158 -4.60 -10.67 2.59
C ILE A 158 -3.66 -11.88 2.64
N SER A 159 -4.14 -13.02 3.08
CA SER A 159 -3.38 -14.27 3.13
C SER A 159 -2.89 -14.71 1.74
N ASP A 160 -3.77 -14.68 0.74
CA ASP A 160 -3.44 -15.05 -0.63
C ASP A 160 -2.39 -14.10 -1.23
N PHE A 161 -2.50 -12.80 -0.94
CA PHE A 161 -1.54 -11.79 -1.37
C PHE A 161 -0.15 -12.02 -0.75
N GLU A 162 -0.09 -12.28 0.56
CA GLU A 162 1.14 -12.55 1.28
C GLU A 162 1.82 -13.83 0.76
N GLU A 163 1.04 -14.90 0.53
CA GLU A 163 1.56 -16.14 -0.04
C GLU A 163 2.16 -15.96 -1.44
N GLU A 164 1.50 -15.21 -2.32
CA GLU A 164 2.02 -14.93 -3.66
C GLU A 164 3.32 -14.12 -3.62
N LEU A 165 3.40 -13.13 -2.73
CA LEU A 165 4.62 -12.36 -2.53
C LEU A 165 5.77 -13.22 -2.00
N VAL A 166 5.50 -14.10 -1.06
CA VAL A 166 6.49 -15.06 -0.51
C VAL A 166 6.98 -16.01 -1.60
N LYS A 167 6.10 -16.58 -2.41
CA LYS A 167 6.47 -17.40 -3.57
C LYS A 167 7.35 -16.63 -4.55
N PHE A 168 7.00 -15.37 -4.80
CA PHE A 168 7.76 -14.52 -5.69
C PHE A 168 9.18 -14.22 -5.16
N ALA A 169 9.30 -13.92 -3.84
CA ALA A 169 10.59 -13.71 -3.20
C ALA A 169 11.50 -14.95 -3.33
N ARG A 170 10.95 -16.15 -3.14
CA ARG A 170 11.67 -17.41 -3.35
C ARG A 170 12.16 -17.57 -4.79
N THR A 171 11.31 -17.26 -5.77
CA THR A 171 11.68 -17.30 -7.20
C THR A 171 12.85 -16.37 -7.52
N ARG A 172 12.92 -15.21 -6.83
CA ARG A 172 13.99 -14.23 -6.95
C ARG A 172 15.21 -14.55 -6.10
N LYS A 173 15.21 -15.67 -5.37
CA LYS A 173 16.28 -16.09 -4.44
C LYS A 173 16.56 -15.01 -3.38
N CYS A 174 15.51 -14.45 -2.80
CA CYS A 174 15.56 -13.48 -1.73
C CYS A 174 15.21 -14.14 -0.39
N ASP A 175 15.84 -13.67 0.69
CA ASP A 175 15.61 -14.12 2.06
C ASP A 175 14.41 -13.40 2.71
N GLY A 176 13.88 -12.40 2.04
CA GLY A 176 12.72 -11.68 2.52
C GLY A 176 12.11 -10.75 1.47
N ILE A 177 10.97 -10.18 1.84
CA ILE A 177 10.22 -9.22 1.04
C ILE A 177 9.80 -8.04 1.90
N ILE A 178 9.84 -6.85 1.30
CA ILE A 178 9.33 -5.61 1.88
C ILE A 178 8.28 -5.07 0.92
N CYS A 179 7.03 -5.01 1.36
CA CYS A 179 5.95 -4.50 0.53
C CYS A 179 5.06 -3.49 1.26
N GLY A 180 4.25 -2.77 0.50
CA GLY A 180 3.23 -1.84 0.97
C GLY A 180 1.84 -2.23 0.47
N HIS A 181 1.10 -1.27 -0.07
CA HIS A 181 -0.12 -1.38 -0.85
C HIS A 181 -1.37 -1.82 -0.09
N ILE A 182 -1.35 -2.94 0.63
CA ILE A 182 -2.54 -3.49 1.33
C ILE A 182 -2.83 -2.78 2.66
N HIS A 183 -1.98 -1.85 3.09
CA HIS A 183 -2.10 -1.11 4.36
C HIS A 183 -2.28 -2.02 5.59
N HIS A 184 -1.71 -3.21 5.55
CA HIS A 184 -1.70 -4.16 6.65
C HIS A 184 -0.27 -4.35 7.13
N PRO A 185 0.13 -3.72 8.24
CA PRO A 185 1.51 -3.84 8.74
C PRO A 185 1.76 -5.25 9.24
N ALA A 186 2.83 -5.84 8.76
CA ALA A 186 3.28 -7.17 9.17
C ALA A 186 4.79 -7.19 9.41
N ASN A 187 5.23 -8.05 10.30
CA ASN A 187 6.63 -8.41 10.50
C ASN A 187 6.64 -9.86 10.95
N THR A 188 6.69 -10.77 9.99
CA THR A 188 6.53 -12.19 10.24
C THR A 188 7.44 -13.02 9.35
N TYR A 189 7.51 -14.32 9.63
CA TYR A 189 8.23 -15.28 8.80
C TYR A 189 7.27 -16.30 8.21
N TYR A 190 7.40 -16.52 6.91
CA TYR A 190 6.78 -17.62 6.19
C TYR A 190 7.88 -18.63 5.84
N ASP A 191 8.04 -19.66 6.69
CA ASP A 191 9.18 -20.56 6.70
C ASP A 191 10.52 -19.80 6.81
N ASP A 192 11.27 -19.72 5.71
CA ASP A 192 12.57 -19.07 5.57
C ASP A 192 12.50 -17.62 5.08
N ILE A 193 11.35 -17.15 4.63
CA ILE A 193 11.16 -15.82 4.05
C ILE A 193 10.67 -14.83 5.11
N HIS A 194 11.43 -13.75 5.31
CA HIS A 194 11.04 -12.65 6.18
C HIS A 194 10.12 -11.70 5.43
N TYR A 195 8.88 -11.56 5.88
CA TYR A 195 7.85 -10.68 5.31
C TYR A 195 7.69 -9.41 6.16
N LEU A 196 7.77 -8.24 5.49
CA LEU A 196 7.69 -6.90 6.09
C LEU A 196 6.74 -6.01 5.30
#